data_1298a34734aea4e10d285ff0ec01ed10
#
_entry.id   1298a34734aea4e10d285ff0ec01ed10
#
_cell.length_a   1.000
_cell.length_b   1.000
_cell.length_c   1.000
_cell.angle_alpha   90.00
_cell.angle_beta   90.00
_cell.angle_gamma   90.00
#
_symmetry.space_group_name_H-M   'P 1'
#
loop_
_entity.id
_entity.type
_entity.pdbx_description
1 polymer ?
#
loop_
_entity_poly.entity_id
_entity_poly.type
_entity_poly.pdbx_seq_one_letter_code
_entity_poly.pdbx_strand_id
1 'polypeptide(L)'
;MSIERKVQNETGRNPYRIGANVLLLVAFFLLFHPLLSRGSLMYQPTISHWLTAGAFVPLVLRPWRRNHPFAENHTRLYAAVLLVHDVLLFLSAAAVSLILVEYMVKGCVITLKQSFFQGWICYVAVYAAAYLICGNVRIGVCLGMAISMIHGMIDHYVMLFRGTPVMLSDIAAIGTAANVSKGYSAPIELSVLRAAAAAVLFCVSVCLMQRSFKVHKRWYFRRLFSLPCVLVLAFIAYTGIQTVGTGLAFWQSSRQYSEIFYFLRCATSSFVKQPEGYSADSLSDAQSEFTGKQGTKTPNLIVIMNESFSDLGSVGALETNEDPMPYVHKLMQGQENTISGQLTVSTFGGGTANTELEFLTGDSMAFLPYNCSAYQVFIKSEMPNLTSGLDSLGYQTAAIHPYLSTSWNRTNVYRFFRL
;
A
#
# COMPACT_ATOMS: atom_id res chain seq x y z
N MET A 1 51.50 -9.33 29.14
CA MET A 1 50.23 -9.70 28.50
C MET A 1 49.02 -8.81 28.90
N SER A 2 49.08 -7.95 29.90
CA SER A 2 47.96 -7.07 30.32
C SER A 2 48.01 -5.65 29.69
N ILE A 3 49.21 -5.16 29.36
CA ILE A 3 49.39 -3.81 28.83
C ILE A 3 49.10 -3.78 27.31
N GLU A 4 49.49 -4.78 26.56
CA GLU A 4 49.20 -4.86 25.12
C GLU A 4 47.68 -5.00 24.82
N ARG A 5 46.93 -5.74 25.66
CA ARG A 5 45.46 -5.76 25.52
C ARG A 5 44.78 -4.44 25.85
N LYS A 6 45.36 -3.61 26.73
CA LYS A 6 44.87 -2.29 27.03
C LYS A 6 45.14 -1.32 25.90
N VAL A 7 46.31 -1.38 25.28
CA VAL A 7 46.70 -0.55 24.13
C VAL A 7 45.92 -0.92 22.86
N GLN A 8 45.65 -2.22 22.60
CA GLN A 8 44.76 -2.64 21.52
C GLN A 8 43.31 -2.22 21.72
N ASN A 9 42.84 -2.08 22.96
CA ASN A 9 41.52 -1.51 23.24
C ASN A 9 41.47 0.03 23.11
N GLU A 10 42.54 0.73 23.20
CA GLU A 10 42.65 2.18 23.06
C GLU A 10 42.70 2.68 21.62
N THR A 11 43.29 1.93 20.70
CA THR A 11 43.36 2.31 19.27
C THR A 11 42.03 2.11 18.50
N GLY A 12 41.05 1.51 19.11
CA GLY A 12 39.62 1.65 18.79
C GLY A 12 39.17 1.31 17.35
N ARG A 13 40.03 0.94 16.46
CA ARG A 13 39.70 0.42 15.12
C ARG A 13 39.83 -1.09 15.17
N ASN A 14 38.69 -1.79 15.36
CA ASN A 14 38.67 -3.22 15.09
C ASN A 14 38.66 -3.39 13.54
N PRO A 15 39.79 -3.72 12.89
CA PRO A 15 39.87 -3.80 11.44
C PRO A 15 38.89 -4.83 10.88
N TYR A 16 38.56 -5.88 11.65
CA TYR A 16 37.57 -6.88 11.26
C TYR A 16 36.15 -6.31 11.08
N ARG A 17 35.78 -5.27 11.84
CA ARG A 17 34.46 -4.65 11.68
C ARG A 17 34.38 -3.70 10.48
N ILE A 18 35.48 -3.09 10.10
CA ILE A 18 35.54 -2.29 8.87
C ILE A 18 35.46 -3.24 7.68
N GLY A 19 36.25 -4.32 7.71
CA GLY A 19 36.20 -5.37 6.69
C GLY A 19 34.79 -5.98 6.56
N ALA A 20 34.14 -6.31 7.68
CA ALA A 20 32.77 -6.84 7.68
C ALA A 20 31.76 -5.87 7.04
N ASN A 21 31.85 -4.57 7.32
CA ASN A 21 30.94 -3.60 6.69
C ASN A 21 31.24 -3.41 5.20
N VAL A 22 32.51 -3.44 4.80
CA VAL A 22 32.88 -3.40 3.37
C VAL A 22 32.36 -4.63 2.66
N LEU A 23 32.51 -5.82 3.24
CA LEU A 23 31.96 -7.07 2.69
C LEU A 23 30.43 -7.04 2.59
N LEU A 24 29.73 -6.53 3.62
CA LEU A 24 28.28 -6.36 3.58
C LEU A 24 27.85 -5.37 2.49
N LEU A 25 28.62 -4.32 2.28
CA LEU A 25 28.41 -3.32 1.24
C LEU A 25 28.60 -3.93 -0.15
N VAL A 26 29.66 -4.72 -0.32
CA VAL A 26 29.93 -5.46 -1.56
C VAL A 26 28.84 -6.50 -1.81
N ALA A 27 28.44 -7.26 -0.80
CA ALA A 27 27.37 -8.24 -0.91
C ALA A 27 26.04 -7.58 -1.30
N PHE A 28 25.71 -6.43 -0.69
CA PHE A 28 24.55 -5.65 -1.06
C PHE A 28 24.66 -5.17 -2.52
N PHE A 29 25.80 -4.62 -2.92
CA PHE A 29 26.01 -4.15 -4.28
C PHE A 29 25.88 -5.28 -5.30
N LEU A 30 26.47 -6.44 -5.03
CA LEU A 30 26.38 -7.63 -5.88
C LEU A 30 24.94 -8.18 -5.96
N LEU A 31 24.20 -8.13 -4.86
CA LEU A 31 22.79 -8.48 -4.85
C LEU A 31 21.94 -7.50 -5.69
N PHE A 32 22.27 -6.22 -5.65
CA PHE A 32 21.49 -5.15 -6.29
C PHE A 32 21.91 -4.86 -7.74
N HIS A 33 23.17 -5.06 -8.09
CA HIS A 33 23.66 -4.74 -9.42
C HIS A 33 22.87 -5.43 -10.55
N PRO A 34 22.53 -6.73 -10.46
CA PRO A 34 21.73 -7.38 -11.50
C PRO A 34 20.30 -6.87 -11.57
N LEU A 35 19.78 -6.31 -10.46
CA LEU A 35 18.42 -5.79 -10.34
C LEU A 35 18.31 -4.41 -10.96
N LEU A 36 19.39 -3.64 -10.86
CA LEU A 36 19.49 -2.31 -11.44
C LEU A 36 19.78 -2.38 -12.96
N SER A 37 20.31 -3.49 -13.46
CA SER A 37 20.71 -3.67 -14.86
C SER A 37 19.65 -4.29 -15.77
N ARG A 38 18.57 -4.88 -15.25
CA ARG A 38 17.50 -5.49 -16.06
C ARG A 38 16.35 -4.52 -16.27
N GLY A 39 16.44 -3.85 -17.37
CA GLY A 39 15.50 -3.35 -18.31
C GLY A 39 14.08 -3.01 -17.92
N SER A 40 13.81 -1.76 -17.56
CA SER A 40 12.61 -1.10 -18.05
C SER A 40 13.03 0.00 -19.06
N LEU A 41 12.21 0.24 -20.06
CA LEU A 41 12.38 1.29 -21.09
C LEU A 41 12.56 2.73 -20.53
N MET A 42 12.50 2.91 -19.21
CA MET A 42 12.63 4.19 -18.50
C MET A 42 13.83 4.25 -17.55
N TYR A 43 14.73 3.30 -17.60
CA TYR A 43 15.82 3.17 -16.64
C TYR A 43 17.10 3.90 -17.11
N GLN A 44 17.56 4.86 -16.31
CA GLN A 44 18.92 5.39 -16.41
C GLN A 44 19.81 4.72 -15.35
N PRO A 45 20.59 3.69 -15.73
CA PRO A 45 21.34 2.87 -14.79
C PRO A 45 22.34 3.66 -13.93
N THR A 46 22.88 4.73 -14.46
CA THR A 46 23.89 5.56 -13.79
C THR A 46 23.36 6.27 -12.54
N ILE A 47 22.16 6.85 -12.59
CA ILE A 47 21.61 7.65 -11.47
C ILE A 47 21.23 6.75 -10.31
N SER A 48 20.63 5.59 -10.56
CA SER A 48 20.23 4.66 -9.49
C SER A 48 21.43 4.01 -8.81
N HIS A 49 22.53 3.73 -9.53
CA HIS A 49 23.77 3.27 -8.94
C HIS A 49 24.36 4.32 -7.98
N TRP A 50 24.39 5.59 -8.38
CA TRP A 50 24.87 6.67 -7.54
C TRP A 50 24.00 6.90 -6.31
N LEU A 51 22.68 6.83 -6.45
CA LEU A 51 21.75 6.92 -5.31
C LEU A 51 21.94 5.75 -4.35
N THR A 52 22.08 4.55 -4.88
CA THR A 52 22.34 3.36 -4.05
C THR A 52 23.68 3.48 -3.34
N ALA A 53 24.73 3.88 -4.03
CA ALA A 53 26.04 4.13 -3.42
C ALA A 53 25.97 5.24 -2.36
N GLY A 54 25.26 6.33 -2.65
CA GLY A 54 25.02 7.44 -1.71
C GLY A 54 24.29 7.01 -0.44
N ALA A 55 23.35 6.09 -0.54
CA ALA A 55 22.61 5.57 0.61
C ALA A 55 23.51 4.79 1.60
N PHE A 56 24.66 4.30 1.17
CA PHE A 56 25.63 3.60 2.04
C PHE A 56 26.67 4.51 2.66
N VAL A 57 26.80 5.75 2.18
CA VAL A 57 27.79 6.70 2.72
C VAL A 57 27.75 6.83 4.25
N PRO A 58 26.58 6.94 4.91
CA PRO A 58 26.51 7.02 6.37
C PRO A 58 26.95 5.73 7.08
N LEU A 59 26.88 4.59 6.42
CA LEU A 59 27.35 3.31 6.99
C LEU A 59 28.86 3.20 6.96
N VAL A 60 29.50 3.86 5.98
CA VAL A 60 30.96 3.90 5.82
C VAL A 60 31.57 5.04 6.61
N LEU A 61 30.95 6.22 6.58
CA LEU A 61 31.39 7.38 7.34
C LEU A 61 31.03 7.21 8.82
N ARG A 62 31.99 6.73 9.61
CA ARG A 62 31.79 6.54 11.05
C ARG A 62 32.23 7.78 11.82
N PRO A 63 31.39 8.31 12.72
CA PRO A 63 31.85 9.30 13.67
C PRO A 63 32.92 8.66 14.60
N TRP A 64 33.92 9.45 14.95
CA TRP A 64 34.98 9.05 15.87
C TRP A 64 34.40 8.57 17.21
N ARG A 65 35.16 7.76 17.94
CA ARG A 65 34.78 7.38 19.30
C ARG A 65 34.86 8.58 20.23
N ARG A 66 34.06 8.56 21.34
CA ARG A 66 34.07 9.58 22.37
C ARG A 66 35.46 9.79 22.98
N ASN A 67 36.26 8.72 23.11
CA ASN A 67 37.60 8.75 23.66
C ASN A 67 38.66 9.22 22.63
N HIS A 68 38.24 9.70 21.46
CA HIS A 68 39.16 10.32 20.52
C HIS A 68 39.48 11.73 20.99
N PRO A 69 40.78 12.18 20.98
CA PRO A 69 41.18 13.48 21.46
C PRO A 69 40.36 14.66 20.89
N PHE A 70 39.96 14.56 19.64
CA PHE A 70 39.06 15.54 19.01
C PHE A 70 37.68 15.57 19.67
N ALA A 71 37.09 14.44 20.04
CA ALA A 71 35.78 14.35 20.67
C ALA A 71 35.80 14.90 22.12
N GLU A 72 36.91 14.73 22.82
CA GLU A 72 37.13 15.23 24.18
C GLU A 72 37.31 16.75 24.17
N ASN A 73 38.10 17.26 23.24
CA ASN A 73 38.40 18.71 23.13
C ASN A 73 37.27 19.52 22.50
N HIS A 74 36.40 18.87 21.64
CA HIS A 74 35.37 19.56 20.86
C HIS A 74 34.01 18.90 21.04
N THR A 75 33.52 18.76 22.26
CA THR A 75 32.28 18.04 22.60
C THR A 75 31.02 18.51 21.85
N ARG A 76 30.89 19.84 21.65
CA ARG A 76 29.75 20.42 20.89
C ARG A 76 29.81 20.10 19.42
N LEU A 77 30.98 20.21 18.79
CA LEU A 77 31.18 19.89 17.39
C LEU A 77 30.99 18.41 17.15
N TYR A 78 31.51 17.55 18.04
CA TYR A 78 31.31 16.13 17.97
C TYR A 78 29.81 15.72 18.08
N ALA A 79 29.06 16.39 18.96
CA ALA A 79 27.61 16.17 19.06
C ALA A 79 26.88 16.57 17.77
N ALA A 80 27.30 17.63 17.10
CA ALA A 80 26.75 18.05 15.82
C ALA A 80 27.07 17.05 14.71
N VAL A 81 28.31 16.56 14.65
CA VAL A 81 28.71 15.49 13.67
C VAL A 81 27.88 14.23 13.86
N LEU A 82 27.62 13.83 15.11
CA LEU A 82 26.75 12.67 15.39
C LEU A 82 25.30 12.92 14.94
N LEU A 83 24.79 14.13 15.17
CA LEU A 83 23.44 14.47 14.73
C LEU A 83 23.31 14.44 13.20
N VAL A 84 24.26 15.06 12.51
CA VAL A 84 24.30 15.03 11.04
C VAL A 84 24.39 13.59 10.52
N HIS A 85 25.25 12.79 11.13
CA HIS A 85 25.35 11.37 10.76
C HIS A 85 24.04 10.62 10.98
N ASP A 86 23.34 10.86 12.10
CA ASP A 86 22.05 10.23 12.37
C ASP A 86 20.98 10.64 11.34
N VAL A 87 20.95 11.93 10.99
CA VAL A 87 20.04 12.45 9.95
C VAL A 87 20.35 11.80 8.60
N LEU A 88 21.61 11.77 8.20
CA LEU A 88 22.02 11.11 6.93
C LEU A 88 21.69 9.62 6.92
N LEU A 89 21.80 8.93 8.06
CA LEU A 89 21.42 7.53 8.18
C LEU A 89 19.92 7.33 7.98
N PHE A 90 19.07 8.19 8.54
CA PHE A 90 17.61 8.12 8.31
C PHE A 90 17.23 8.40 6.86
N LEU A 91 17.82 9.44 6.27
CA LEU A 91 17.59 9.80 4.87
C LEU A 91 17.99 8.66 3.94
N SER A 92 19.12 8.00 4.24
CA SER A 92 19.61 6.84 3.49
C SER A 92 18.72 5.63 3.68
N ALA A 93 18.31 5.32 4.91
CA ALA A 93 17.40 4.21 5.20
C ALA A 93 16.06 4.37 4.49
N ALA A 94 15.52 5.60 4.45
CA ALA A 94 14.32 5.92 3.70
C ALA A 94 14.48 5.68 2.20
N ALA A 95 15.62 6.07 1.62
CA ALA A 95 15.92 5.83 0.21
C ALA A 95 16.06 4.34 -0.11
N VAL A 96 16.75 3.59 0.75
CA VAL A 96 16.88 2.14 0.62
C VAL A 96 15.51 1.46 0.69
N SER A 97 14.66 1.83 1.65
CA SER A 97 13.30 1.28 1.75
C SER A 97 12.48 1.55 0.50
N LEU A 98 12.49 2.79 0.00
CA LEU A 98 11.78 3.14 -1.23
C LEU A 98 12.24 2.24 -2.39
N ILE A 99 13.55 2.13 -2.61
CA ILE A 99 14.12 1.31 -3.68
C ILE A 99 13.71 -0.16 -3.53
N LEU A 100 13.78 -0.72 -2.32
CA LEU A 100 13.46 -2.13 -2.07
C LEU A 100 11.98 -2.44 -2.30
N VAL A 101 11.10 -1.57 -1.84
CA VAL A 101 9.65 -1.75 -2.01
C VAL A 101 9.25 -1.63 -3.47
N GLU A 102 9.72 -0.58 -4.16
CA GLU A 102 9.44 -0.41 -5.60
C GLU A 102 9.96 -1.58 -6.44
N TYR A 103 11.15 -2.08 -6.09
CA TYR A 103 11.69 -3.25 -6.74
C TYR A 103 10.83 -4.50 -6.48
N MET A 104 10.38 -4.69 -5.24
CA MET A 104 9.58 -5.85 -4.85
C MET A 104 8.22 -5.88 -5.55
N VAL A 105 7.56 -4.72 -5.65
CA VAL A 105 6.20 -4.61 -6.19
C VAL A 105 6.20 -4.48 -7.71
N LYS A 106 7.08 -3.65 -8.27
CA LYS A 106 7.08 -3.31 -9.70
C LYS A 106 8.17 -3.98 -10.52
N GLY A 107 9.09 -4.67 -9.87
CA GLY A 107 10.26 -5.27 -10.52
C GLY A 107 11.26 -4.24 -11.07
N CYS A 108 11.03 -2.95 -10.84
CA CYS A 108 11.90 -1.87 -11.32
C CYS A 108 12.02 -0.75 -10.29
N VAL A 109 13.10 0.00 -10.36
CA VAL A 109 13.29 1.22 -9.55
C VAL A 109 12.76 2.42 -10.35
N ILE A 110 11.90 3.21 -9.73
CA ILE A 110 11.38 4.43 -10.34
C ILE A 110 12.53 5.40 -10.64
N THR A 111 12.55 5.94 -11.84
CA THR A 111 13.47 7.03 -12.21
C THR A 111 13.22 8.27 -11.35
N LEU A 112 14.25 9.12 -11.18
CA LEU A 112 14.19 10.41 -10.45
C LEU A 112 13.14 11.36 -11.05
N LYS A 113 11.87 11.06 -10.78
CA LYS A 113 10.74 11.94 -11.04
C LYS A 113 10.23 12.50 -9.71
N GLN A 114 9.34 13.46 -9.76
CA GLN A 114 8.69 14.05 -8.59
C GLN A 114 8.13 13.00 -7.62
N SER A 115 7.63 11.88 -8.13
CA SER A 115 7.12 10.75 -7.35
C SER A 115 8.16 10.07 -6.46
N PHE A 116 9.45 10.06 -6.85
CA PHE A 116 10.52 9.54 -6.01
C PHE A 116 10.70 10.37 -4.74
N PHE A 117 10.75 11.70 -4.87
CA PHE A 117 10.88 12.58 -3.72
C PHE A 117 9.69 12.49 -2.77
N GLN A 118 8.48 12.41 -3.32
CA GLN A 118 7.26 12.24 -2.52
C GLN A 118 7.29 10.95 -1.70
N GLY A 119 7.62 9.82 -2.34
CA GLY A 119 7.77 8.54 -1.65
C GLY A 119 8.90 8.54 -0.64
N TRP A 120 10.04 9.15 -0.97
CA TRP A 120 11.17 9.26 -0.06
C TRP A 120 10.81 10.05 1.21
N ILE A 121 10.13 11.19 1.09
CA ILE A 121 9.65 11.98 2.24
C ILE A 121 8.70 11.16 3.11
N CYS A 122 7.81 10.37 2.50
CA CYS A 122 6.91 9.48 3.24
C CYS A 122 7.69 8.45 4.07
N TYR A 123 8.72 7.83 3.50
CA TYR A 123 9.56 6.91 4.26
C TYR A 123 10.40 7.63 5.33
N VAL A 124 10.91 8.84 5.07
CA VAL A 124 11.58 9.64 6.12
C VAL A 124 10.64 9.85 7.31
N ALA A 125 9.36 10.13 7.07
CA ALA A 125 8.37 10.26 8.15
C ALA A 125 8.17 8.92 8.91
N VAL A 126 8.14 7.78 8.23
CA VAL A 126 8.07 6.45 8.87
C VAL A 126 9.27 6.21 9.79
N TYR A 127 10.48 6.50 9.32
CA TYR A 127 11.70 6.35 10.13
C TYR A 127 11.75 7.31 11.31
N ALA A 128 11.32 8.55 11.12
CA ALA A 128 11.22 9.52 12.20
C ALA A 128 10.22 9.07 13.27
N ALA A 129 9.07 8.53 12.88
CA ALA A 129 8.08 7.96 13.79
C ALA A 129 8.64 6.73 14.54
N ALA A 130 9.31 5.83 13.83
CA ALA A 130 9.97 4.68 14.44
C ALA A 130 11.04 5.10 15.47
N TYR A 131 11.80 6.16 15.19
CA TYR A 131 12.73 6.73 16.14
C TYR A 131 12.05 7.35 17.35
N LEU A 132 10.93 8.04 17.18
CA LEU A 132 10.14 8.59 18.28
C LEU A 132 9.68 7.50 19.24
N ILE A 133 9.23 6.37 18.72
CA ILE A 133 8.77 5.23 19.50
C ILE A 133 9.94 4.59 20.25
N CYS A 134 11.03 4.29 19.57
CA CYS A 134 12.14 3.52 20.13
C CYS A 134 13.13 4.35 20.94
N GLY A 135 13.28 5.65 20.66
CA GLY A 135 14.28 6.52 21.27
C GLY A 135 15.74 6.15 20.97
N ASN A 136 15.96 5.17 20.09
CA ASN A 136 17.26 4.67 19.69
C ASN A 136 17.34 4.60 18.16
N VAL A 137 18.38 5.23 17.57
CA VAL A 137 18.52 5.33 16.12
C VAL A 137 18.63 3.96 15.45
N ARG A 138 19.39 3.01 16.02
CA ARG A 138 19.55 1.68 15.42
C ARG A 138 18.24 0.92 15.43
N ILE A 139 17.59 0.89 16.58
CA ILE A 139 16.28 0.21 16.73
C ILE A 139 15.25 0.91 15.83
N GLY A 140 15.26 2.25 15.80
CA GLY A 140 14.36 3.01 14.94
C GLY A 140 14.57 2.73 13.45
N VAL A 141 15.83 2.62 13.00
CA VAL A 141 16.13 2.23 11.62
C VAL A 141 15.67 0.80 11.32
N CYS A 142 15.96 -0.16 12.21
CA CYS A 142 15.53 -1.54 12.01
C CYS A 142 14.01 -1.66 12.02
N LEU A 143 13.32 -0.96 12.91
CA LEU A 143 11.86 -0.93 12.97
C LEU A 143 11.25 -0.28 11.71
N GLY A 144 11.78 0.88 11.28
CA GLY A 144 11.34 1.54 10.06
C GLY A 144 11.54 0.66 8.82
N MET A 145 12.67 -0.05 8.73
CA MET A 145 12.91 -1.03 7.66
C MET A 145 11.91 -2.18 7.70
N ALA A 146 11.66 -2.74 8.88
CA ALA A 146 10.69 -3.82 9.05
C ALA A 146 9.27 -3.38 8.62
N ILE A 147 8.82 -2.20 9.05
CA ILE A 147 7.52 -1.63 8.64
C ILE A 147 7.46 -1.48 7.12
N SER A 148 8.51 -0.92 6.52
CA SER A 148 8.59 -0.72 5.08
C SER A 148 8.54 -2.04 4.30
N MET A 149 9.26 -3.05 4.76
CA MET A 149 9.28 -4.38 4.12
C MET A 149 7.95 -5.11 4.27
N ILE A 150 7.30 -5.01 5.42
CA ILE A 150 5.96 -5.59 5.64
C ILE A 150 4.96 -4.92 4.71
N HIS A 151 4.96 -3.58 4.61
CA HIS A 151 4.10 -2.86 3.68
C HIS A 151 4.33 -3.32 2.24
N GLY A 152 5.59 -3.33 1.78
CA GLY A 152 5.91 -3.75 0.42
C GLY A 152 5.56 -5.20 0.12
N MET A 153 5.71 -6.11 1.10
CA MET A 153 5.34 -7.52 0.95
C MET A 153 3.82 -7.68 0.83
N ILE A 154 3.06 -6.99 1.68
CA ILE A 154 1.59 -7.00 1.59
C ILE A 154 1.15 -6.47 0.22
N ASP A 155 1.71 -5.34 -0.20
CA ASP A 155 1.37 -4.69 -1.46
C ASP A 155 1.73 -5.57 -2.67
N HIS A 156 2.90 -6.21 -2.65
CA HIS A 156 3.32 -7.16 -3.67
C HIS A 156 2.30 -8.29 -3.89
N TYR A 157 1.88 -8.96 -2.81
CA TYR A 157 0.93 -10.05 -2.93
C TYR A 157 -0.49 -9.58 -3.25
N VAL A 158 -0.93 -8.45 -2.72
CA VAL A 158 -2.22 -7.85 -3.08
C VAL A 158 -2.24 -7.49 -4.57
N MET A 159 -1.16 -6.90 -5.08
CA MET A 159 -1.01 -6.59 -6.50
C MET A 159 -0.99 -7.86 -7.36
N LEU A 160 -0.31 -8.92 -6.91
CA LEU A 160 -0.24 -10.20 -7.61
C LEU A 160 -1.61 -10.86 -7.75
N PHE A 161 -2.43 -10.85 -6.69
CA PHE A 161 -3.72 -11.54 -6.66
C PHE A 161 -4.88 -10.68 -7.18
N ARG A 162 -4.84 -9.37 -6.97
CA ARG A 162 -5.96 -8.48 -7.27
C ARG A 162 -5.68 -7.53 -8.44
N GLY A 163 -4.42 -7.35 -8.82
CA GLY A 163 -4.02 -6.38 -9.84
C GLY A 163 -4.08 -4.92 -9.41
N THR A 164 -4.35 -4.65 -8.12
CA THR A 164 -4.46 -3.31 -7.54
C THR A 164 -3.65 -3.23 -6.26
N PRO A 165 -3.00 -2.08 -5.96
CA PRO A 165 -2.22 -1.94 -4.73
C PRO A 165 -3.10 -1.96 -3.48
N VAL A 166 -2.46 -2.16 -2.32
CA VAL A 166 -3.13 -2.17 -1.02
C VAL A 166 -3.69 -0.79 -0.68
N MET A 167 -4.86 -0.78 -0.05
CA MET A 167 -5.56 0.42 0.37
C MET A 167 -5.89 0.43 1.86
N LEU A 168 -6.18 1.61 2.41
CA LEU A 168 -6.59 1.72 3.81
C LEU A 168 -7.87 0.91 4.10
N SER A 169 -8.80 0.85 3.14
CA SER A 169 -10.02 0.05 3.22
C SER A 169 -9.76 -1.46 3.37
N ASP A 170 -8.61 -1.95 2.90
CA ASP A 170 -8.24 -3.37 2.99
C ASP A 170 -7.99 -3.81 4.44
N ILE A 171 -7.71 -2.86 5.35
CA ILE A 171 -7.63 -3.15 6.78
C ILE A 171 -8.96 -3.70 7.30
N ALA A 172 -10.09 -3.18 6.84
CA ALA A 172 -11.40 -3.71 7.18
C ALA A 172 -11.67 -5.10 6.57
N ALA A 173 -10.96 -5.43 5.49
CA ALA A 173 -11.08 -6.69 4.76
C ALA A 173 -10.10 -7.79 5.21
N ILE A 174 -9.25 -7.55 6.22
CA ILE A 174 -8.21 -8.50 6.66
C ILE A 174 -8.77 -9.89 6.96
N GLY A 175 -9.93 -9.97 7.62
CA GLY A 175 -10.58 -11.25 7.92
C GLY A 175 -10.99 -12.02 6.65
N THR A 176 -11.51 -11.33 5.65
CA THR A 176 -11.85 -11.91 4.35
C THR A 176 -10.59 -12.34 3.61
N ALA A 177 -9.57 -11.50 3.57
CA ALA A 177 -8.28 -11.80 2.94
C ALA A 177 -7.62 -13.05 3.56
N ALA A 178 -7.65 -13.18 4.88
CA ALA A 178 -7.13 -14.34 5.59
C ALA A 178 -7.91 -15.65 5.27
N ASN A 179 -9.20 -15.55 5.01
CA ASN A 179 -10.00 -16.72 4.61
C ASN A 179 -9.73 -17.12 3.15
N VAL A 180 -9.65 -16.14 2.26
CA VAL A 180 -9.36 -16.35 0.83
C VAL A 180 -7.95 -16.91 0.64
N SER A 181 -6.96 -16.40 1.38
CA SER A 181 -5.57 -16.85 1.26
C SER A 181 -5.34 -18.33 1.55
N LYS A 182 -6.24 -18.99 2.28
CA LYS A 182 -6.18 -20.44 2.52
C LYS A 182 -6.36 -21.28 1.26
N GLY A 183 -6.99 -20.73 0.24
CA GLY A 183 -7.22 -21.41 -1.06
C GLY A 183 -6.14 -21.10 -2.10
N TYR A 184 -5.18 -20.23 -1.80
CA TYR A 184 -4.14 -19.80 -2.73
C TYR A 184 -2.75 -20.17 -2.23
N SER A 185 -1.91 -20.68 -3.12
CA SER A 185 -0.47 -20.79 -2.86
C SER A 185 0.19 -19.48 -3.26
N ALA A 186 0.75 -18.77 -2.29
CA ALA A 186 1.57 -17.59 -2.57
C ALA A 186 2.99 -18.06 -2.95
N PRO A 187 3.42 -17.95 -4.21
CA PRO A 187 4.79 -18.30 -4.60
C PRO A 187 5.76 -17.33 -3.94
N ILE A 188 6.85 -17.86 -3.41
CA ILE A 188 7.94 -17.01 -2.90
C ILE A 188 8.75 -16.55 -4.11
N GLU A 189 8.54 -15.29 -4.52
CA GLU A 189 9.25 -14.73 -5.66
C GLU A 189 10.68 -14.32 -5.31
N LEU A 190 11.58 -14.43 -6.29
CA LEU A 190 12.96 -14.04 -6.14
C LEU A 190 13.15 -12.55 -5.82
N SER A 191 12.24 -11.70 -6.30
CA SER A 191 12.18 -10.28 -6.00
C SER A 191 12.02 -10.02 -4.50
N VAL A 192 11.08 -10.72 -3.86
CA VAL A 192 10.81 -10.63 -2.41
C VAL A 192 12.02 -11.12 -1.60
N LEU A 193 12.59 -12.27 -1.96
CA LEU A 193 13.78 -12.81 -1.28
C LEU A 193 14.97 -11.88 -1.34
N ARG A 194 15.24 -11.30 -2.50
CA ARG A 194 16.35 -10.36 -2.71
C ARG A 194 16.14 -9.07 -1.93
N ALA A 195 14.94 -8.50 -1.97
CA ALA A 195 14.60 -7.31 -1.19
C ALA A 195 14.73 -7.56 0.31
N ALA A 196 14.24 -8.69 0.81
CA ALA A 196 14.36 -9.08 2.21
C ALA A 196 15.83 -9.28 2.63
N ALA A 197 16.61 -9.99 1.82
CA ALA A 197 18.05 -10.17 2.08
C ALA A 197 18.80 -8.84 2.15
N ALA A 198 18.51 -7.92 1.22
CA ALA A 198 19.12 -6.59 1.20
C ALA A 198 18.72 -5.76 2.44
N ALA A 199 17.45 -5.81 2.84
CA ALA A 199 16.98 -5.13 4.05
C ALA A 199 17.67 -5.68 5.31
N VAL A 200 17.82 -6.99 5.42
CA VAL A 200 18.56 -7.64 6.53
C VAL A 200 20.04 -7.20 6.53
N LEU A 201 20.71 -7.23 5.38
CA LEU A 201 22.11 -6.78 5.28
C LEU A 201 22.26 -5.31 5.70
N PHE A 202 21.32 -4.44 5.29
CA PHE A 202 21.32 -3.04 5.72
C PHE A 202 21.15 -2.90 7.24
N CYS A 203 20.18 -3.62 7.83
CA CYS A 203 19.97 -3.62 9.28
C CYS A 203 21.16 -4.17 10.07
N VAL A 204 21.77 -5.25 9.59
CA VAL A 204 23.00 -5.81 10.20
C VAL A 204 24.13 -4.78 10.15
N SER A 205 24.33 -4.08 9.02
CA SER A 205 25.32 -3.02 8.91
C SER A 205 25.10 -1.89 9.92
N VAL A 206 23.84 -1.48 10.09
CA VAL A 206 23.46 -0.47 11.10
C VAL A 206 23.71 -0.97 12.53
N CYS A 207 23.40 -2.23 12.83
CA CYS A 207 23.65 -2.83 14.14
C CYS A 207 25.15 -2.96 14.48
N LEU A 208 25.99 -3.22 13.46
CA LEU A 208 27.44 -3.29 13.62
C LEU A 208 28.11 -1.92 13.81
N MET A 209 27.40 -0.81 13.56
CA MET A 209 27.93 0.53 13.81
C MET A 209 28.16 0.73 15.30
N GLN A 210 29.40 1.11 15.68
CA GLN A 210 29.71 1.41 17.06
C GLN A 210 29.19 2.80 17.44
N ARG A 211 28.36 2.88 18.50
CA ARG A 211 27.96 4.14 19.10
C ARG A 211 28.48 4.24 20.51
N SER A 212 29.21 5.32 20.78
CA SER A 212 29.78 5.63 22.10
C SER A 212 28.81 6.36 23.03
N PHE A 213 27.57 6.66 22.62
CA PHE A 213 26.69 7.51 23.40
C PHE A 213 25.66 6.70 24.21
N LYS A 214 25.89 6.57 25.51
CA LYS A 214 24.84 6.37 26.51
C LYS A 214 24.30 7.73 26.91
N VAL A 215 23.30 8.25 26.22
CA VAL A 215 22.69 9.54 26.56
C VAL A 215 21.46 9.30 27.44
N HIS A 216 21.70 9.08 28.75
CA HIS A 216 20.63 8.77 29.70
C HIS A 216 19.70 9.96 30.01
N LYS A 217 20.16 11.21 29.92
CA LYS A 217 19.37 12.40 30.31
C LYS A 217 18.80 13.26 29.16
N ARG A 218 19.18 13.01 27.89
CA ARG A 218 18.78 13.83 26.75
C ARG A 218 17.72 13.22 25.84
N TRP A 219 17.20 12.04 26.16
CA TRP A 219 16.24 11.36 25.27
C TRP A 219 14.89 12.10 25.18
N TYR A 220 14.43 12.74 26.28
CA TYR A 220 13.24 13.56 26.26
C TYR A 220 13.38 14.77 25.32
N PHE A 221 14.51 15.46 25.36
CA PHE A 221 14.78 16.59 24.47
C PHE A 221 14.86 16.14 23.00
N ARG A 222 15.44 14.99 22.70
CA ARG A 222 15.47 14.44 21.35
C ARG A 222 14.08 14.09 20.83
N ARG A 223 13.22 13.53 21.66
CA ARG A 223 11.82 13.26 21.33
C ARG A 223 11.04 14.56 21.12
N LEU A 224 11.24 15.55 21.97
CA LEU A 224 10.59 16.84 21.84
C LEU A 224 10.97 17.55 20.53
N PHE A 225 12.22 17.46 20.10
CA PHE A 225 12.68 18.04 18.83
C PHE A 225 12.29 17.19 17.61
N SER A 226 12.16 15.89 17.74
CA SER A 226 11.78 15.03 16.63
C SER A 226 10.29 15.08 16.32
N LEU A 227 9.43 15.38 17.30
CA LEU A 227 8.00 15.54 17.07
C LEU A 227 7.67 16.66 16.05
N PRO A 228 8.20 17.88 16.18
CA PRO A 228 8.03 18.91 15.16
C PRO A 228 8.53 18.48 13.78
N CYS A 229 9.65 17.77 13.70
CA CYS A 229 10.15 17.27 12.42
C CYS A 229 9.18 16.26 11.76
N VAL A 230 8.60 15.34 12.55
CA VAL A 230 7.58 14.44 12.05
C VAL A 230 6.34 15.19 11.59
N LEU A 231 5.88 16.17 12.36
CA LEU A 231 4.71 16.98 12.01
C LEU A 231 4.95 17.81 10.73
N VAL A 232 6.13 18.40 10.57
CA VAL A 232 6.50 19.12 9.35
C VAL A 232 6.57 18.17 8.15
N LEU A 233 7.20 17.01 8.29
CA LEU A 233 7.28 16.02 7.23
C LEU A 233 5.89 15.47 6.88
N ALA A 234 5.05 15.20 7.88
CA ALA A 234 3.67 14.79 7.66
C ALA A 234 2.86 15.87 6.95
N PHE A 235 3.06 17.16 7.32
CA PHE A 235 2.42 18.29 6.65
C PHE A 235 2.88 18.43 5.19
N ILE A 236 4.19 18.32 4.92
CA ILE A 236 4.74 18.35 3.56
C ILE A 236 4.20 17.16 2.72
N ALA A 237 4.17 15.97 3.31
CA ALA A 237 3.59 14.80 2.67
C ALA A 237 2.10 15.01 2.37
N TYR A 238 1.34 15.52 3.34
CA TYR A 238 -0.09 15.81 3.20
C TYR A 238 -0.39 16.85 2.11
N THR A 239 0.34 17.98 2.10
CA THR A 239 0.16 19.02 1.08
C THR A 239 0.59 18.52 -0.31
N GLY A 240 1.68 17.77 -0.40
CA GLY A 240 2.13 17.13 -1.63
C GLY A 240 1.10 16.10 -2.16
N ILE A 241 0.46 15.36 -1.26
CA ILE A 241 -0.61 14.42 -1.61
C ILE A 241 -1.83 15.15 -2.19
N GLN A 242 -2.19 16.30 -1.65
CA GLN A 242 -3.36 17.06 -2.10
C GLN A 242 -3.16 17.80 -3.43
N THR A 243 -1.94 18.23 -3.73
CA THR A 243 -1.63 18.98 -4.95
C THR A 243 -1.65 18.11 -6.22
N VAL A 244 -1.60 16.80 -6.07
CA VAL A 244 -1.70 15.88 -7.20
C VAL A 244 -3.17 15.62 -7.51
N GLY A 245 -3.66 16.13 -8.62
CA GLY A 245 -5.08 16.05 -9.04
C GLY A 245 -5.70 14.66 -8.89
N THR A 246 -6.96 14.63 -8.48
CA THR A 246 -7.72 13.41 -8.20
C THR A 246 -8.22 12.67 -9.44
N GLY A 247 -8.03 13.22 -10.63
CA GLY A 247 -8.64 12.75 -11.89
C GLY A 247 -7.83 11.71 -12.69
N LEU A 248 -6.76 11.16 -12.16
CA LEU A 248 -5.99 10.15 -12.89
C LEU A 248 -6.66 8.79 -12.75
N ALA A 249 -6.82 8.10 -13.90
CA ALA A 249 -7.25 6.72 -13.90
C ALA A 249 -6.37 5.90 -12.96
N PHE A 250 -7.00 5.14 -12.10
CA PHE A 250 -6.40 4.42 -10.98
C PHE A 250 -5.12 3.65 -11.34
N TRP A 251 -5.17 2.82 -12.33
CA TRP A 251 -4.05 1.96 -12.72
C TRP A 251 -2.92 2.69 -13.47
N GLN A 252 -3.18 3.86 -14.07
CA GLN A 252 -2.14 4.74 -14.56
C GLN A 252 -1.38 5.40 -13.40
N SER A 253 -2.09 5.79 -12.34
CA SER A 253 -1.47 6.46 -11.20
C SER A 253 -0.63 5.51 -10.34
N SER A 254 -1.03 4.25 -10.15
CA SER A 254 -0.23 3.27 -9.39
C SER A 254 1.14 3.01 -10.01
N ARG A 255 1.26 3.07 -11.34
CA ARG A 255 2.55 2.93 -12.05
C ARG A 255 3.40 4.20 -12.01
N GLN A 256 2.80 5.37 -11.80
CA GLN A 256 3.49 6.66 -11.84
C GLN A 256 4.00 7.12 -10.47
N TYR A 257 3.37 6.66 -9.39
CA TYR A 257 3.70 7.06 -8.02
C TYR A 257 4.40 5.91 -7.27
N SER A 258 5.14 6.27 -6.23
CA SER A 258 5.67 5.28 -5.29
C SER A 258 4.54 4.64 -4.49
N GLU A 259 4.69 3.36 -4.12
CA GLU A 259 3.64 2.61 -3.43
C GLU A 259 3.21 3.27 -2.11
N ILE A 260 4.15 3.70 -1.28
CA ILE A 260 3.84 4.38 -0.02
C ILE A 260 3.09 5.71 -0.23
N PHE A 261 3.46 6.49 -1.25
CA PHE A 261 2.79 7.73 -1.56
C PHE A 261 1.38 7.48 -2.09
N TYR A 262 1.23 6.48 -2.95
CA TYR A 262 -0.06 6.06 -3.47
C TYR A 262 -0.99 5.57 -2.36
N PHE A 263 -0.49 4.71 -1.45
CA PHE A 263 -1.23 4.25 -0.27
C PHE A 263 -1.74 5.42 0.59
N LEU A 264 -0.87 6.39 0.92
CA LEU A 264 -1.25 7.55 1.71
C LEU A 264 -2.24 8.46 0.98
N ARG A 265 -2.10 8.60 -0.33
CA ARG A 265 -3.06 9.35 -1.15
C ARG A 265 -4.44 8.71 -1.14
N CYS A 266 -4.52 7.39 -1.34
CA CYS A 266 -5.77 6.67 -1.25
C CYS A 266 -6.38 6.73 0.16
N ALA A 267 -5.54 6.76 1.20
CA ALA A 267 -6.00 6.93 2.57
C ALA A 267 -6.68 8.29 2.78
N THR A 268 -6.16 9.37 2.22
CA THR A 268 -6.79 10.70 2.33
C THR A 268 -8.11 10.82 1.55
N SER A 269 -8.26 10.05 0.47
CA SER A 269 -9.50 9.99 -0.33
C SER A 269 -10.50 8.95 0.19
N SER A 270 -10.18 8.23 1.25
CA SER A 270 -11.06 7.17 1.82
C SER A 270 -12.26 7.71 2.61
N PHE A 271 -12.37 9.02 2.77
CA PHE A 271 -13.50 9.65 3.46
C PHE A 271 -14.50 10.19 2.45
N VAL A 272 -15.74 9.72 2.56
CA VAL A 272 -16.85 10.26 1.77
C VAL A 272 -17.17 11.67 2.28
N LYS A 273 -17.15 12.64 1.37
CA LYS A 273 -17.53 14.00 1.68
C LYS A 273 -19.00 14.21 1.32
N GLN A 274 -19.72 14.91 2.18
CA GLN A 274 -21.08 15.33 1.88
C GLN A 274 -21.05 16.24 0.64
N PRO A 275 -21.88 15.97 -0.40
CA PRO A 275 -21.97 16.84 -1.57
C PRO A 275 -22.44 18.26 -1.20
N GLU A 276 -22.00 19.25 -1.97
CA GLU A 276 -22.51 20.60 -1.84
C GLU A 276 -24.01 20.65 -2.17
N GLY A 277 -24.80 21.35 -1.36
CA GLY A 277 -26.25 21.44 -1.54
C GLY A 277 -27.04 20.22 -1.02
N TYR A 278 -26.40 19.24 -0.39
CA TYR A 278 -27.09 18.10 0.19
C TYR A 278 -27.94 18.54 1.40
N SER A 279 -29.25 18.33 1.32
CA SER A 279 -30.19 18.53 2.40
C SER A 279 -31.31 17.46 2.37
N ALA A 280 -31.97 17.25 3.49
CA ALA A 280 -33.12 16.33 3.55
C ALA A 280 -34.26 16.76 2.61
N ASP A 281 -34.44 18.08 2.46
CA ASP A 281 -35.47 18.64 1.59
C ASP A 281 -35.18 18.37 0.11
N SER A 282 -33.91 18.51 -0.32
CA SER A 282 -33.52 18.19 -1.70
C SER A 282 -33.69 16.72 -2.07
N LEU A 283 -33.62 15.81 -1.09
CA LEU A 283 -33.93 14.40 -1.28
C LEU A 283 -35.42 14.13 -1.43
N SER A 284 -36.29 14.81 -0.64
CA SER A 284 -37.74 14.66 -0.73
C SER A 284 -38.27 15.14 -2.08
N ASP A 285 -37.70 16.23 -2.58
CA ASP A 285 -38.04 16.76 -3.91
C ASP A 285 -37.70 15.80 -5.02
N ALA A 286 -36.48 15.21 -4.98
CA ALA A 286 -36.05 14.21 -5.93
C ALA A 286 -36.91 12.93 -5.87
N GLN A 287 -37.31 12.48 -4.69
CA GLN A 287 -38.20 11.33 -4.53
C GLN A 287 -39.58 11.56 -5.16
N SER A 288 -40.10 12.79 -5.10
CA SER A 288 -41.42 13.13 -5.65
C SER A 288 -41.48 13.04 -7.18
N GLU A 289 -40.36 13.16 -7.87
CA GLU A 289 -40.23 13.01 -9.34
C GLU A 289 -40.34 11.56 -9.82
N PHE A 290 -40.05 10.59 -8.95
CA PHE A 290 -40.02 9.16 -9.27
C PHE A 290 -41.27 8.42 -8.80
N THR A 291 -42.43 8.76 -9.30
CA THR A 291 -43.64 7.96 -9.09
C THR A 291 -43.67 6.79 -10.09
N GLY A 292 -43.23 5.62 -9.66
CA GLY A 292 -43.35 4.41 -10.45
C GLY A 292 -44.81 3.99 -10.68
N LYS A 293 -45.13 3.49 -11.88
CA LYS A 293 -46.41 2.85 -12.13
C LYS A 293 -46.46 1.49 -11.41
N GLN A 294 -47.43 1.31 -10.53
CA GLN A 294 -47.66 -0.01 -9.95
C GLN A 294 -48.12 -1.00 -11.01
N GLY A 295 -47.34 -2.07 -11.17
CA GLY A 295 -47.69 -3.21 -12.00
C GLY A 295 -48.79 -4.06 -11.33
N THR A 296 -49.66 -4.64 -12.13
CA THR A 296 -50.76 -5.53 -11.64
C THR A 296 -50.31 -6.99 -11.54
N LYS A 297 -49.13 -7.33 -12.01
CA LYS A 297 -48.58 -8.71 -12.02
C LYS A 297 -47.41 -8.82 -11.06
N THR A 298 -47.36 -9.89 -10.31
CA THR A 298 -46.29 -10.24 -9.36
C THR A 298 -45.57 -11.53 -9.83
N PRO A 299 -44.74 -11.46 -10.87
CA PRO A 299 -44.00 -12.62 -11.34
C PRO A 299 -42.89 -13.03 -10.34
N ASN A 300 -42.51 -14.30 -10.32
CA ASN A 300 -41.30 -14.71 -9.62
C ASN A 300 -40.07 -14.04 -10.28
N LEU A 301 -39.17 -13.54 -9.45
CA LEU A 301 -37.93 -12.89 -9.89
C LEU A 301 -36.74 -13.76 -9.49
N ILE A 302 -35.98 -14.25 -10.46
CA ILE A 302 -34.74 -15.01 -10.25
C ILE A 302 -33.60 -14.17 -10.80
N VAL A 303 -32.68 -13.76 -9.92
CA VAL A 303 -31.50 -12.99 -10.27
C VAL A 303 -30.28 -13.88 -10.11
N ILE A 304 -29.49 -14.02 -11.16
CA ILE A 304 -28.23 -14.78 -11.16
C ILE A 304 -27.09 -13.80 -11.43
N MET A 305 -26.27 -13.52 -10.42
CA MET A 305 -25.02 -12.80 -10.60
C MET A 305 -23.93 -13.80 -10.90
N ASN A 306 -23.56 -13.90 -12.17
CA ASN A 306 -22.50 -14.80 -12.61
C ASN A 306 -21.15 -14.11 -12.49
N GLU A 307 -20.45 -14.37 -11.38
CA GLU A 307 -19.18 -13.75 -11.04
C GLU A 307 -18.10 -14.10 -12.05
N SER A 308 -17.27 -13.12 -12.41
CA SER A 308 -16.17 -13.24 -13.38
C SER A 308 -16.60 -13.67 -14.78
N PHE A 309 -17.90 -13.63 -15.08
CA PHE A 309 -18.40 -13.92 -16.43
C PHE A 309 -18.13 -12.72 -17.36
N SER A 310 -17.51 -12.99 -18.49
CA SER A 310 -17.20 -11.99 -19.51
C SER A 310 -17.14 -12.65 -20.89
N ASP A 311 -17.73 -11.98 -21.86
CA ASP A 311 -17.48 -12.29 -23.28
C ASP A 311 -16.16 -11.61 -23.70
N LEU A 312 -15.10 -12.41 -23.79
CA LEU A 312 -13.77 -11.91 -24.16
C LEU A 312 -13.74 -11.40 -25.62
N GLY A 313 -14.64 -11.87 -26.48
CA GLY A 313 -14.77 -11.36 -27.83
C GLY A 313 -15.23 -9.91 -27.91
N SER A 314 -15.95 -9.42 -26.88
CA SER A 314 -16.40 -8.03 -26.81
C SER A 314 -15.30 -7.04 -26.40
N VAL A 315 -14.19 -7.53 -25.83
CA VAL A 315 -13.08 -6.69 -25.33
C VAL A 315 -11.97 -6.50 -26.37
N GLY A 316 -11.88 -7.40 -27.34
CA GLY A 316 -10.86 -7.36 -28.39
C GLY A 316 -11.06 -8.44 -29.45
N ALA A 317 -10.21 -8.47 -30.45
CA ALA A 317 -10.21 -9.51 -31.47
C ALA A 317 -9.65 -10.80 -30.86
N LEU A 318 -10.53 -11.64 -30.30
CA LEU A 318 -10.20 -12.98 -29.86
C LEU A 318 -10.60 -13.97 -30.98
N GLU A 319 -9.63 -14.58 -31.64
CA GLU A 319 -9.86 -15.64 -32.62
C GLU A 319 -9.86 -16.98 -31.90
N THR A 320 -10.96 -17.70 -32.01
CA THR A 320 -11.12 -19.06 -31.47
C THR A 320 -11.56 -20.01 -32.58
N ASN A 321 -11.21 -21.27 -32.48
CA ASN A 321 -11.64 -22.32 -33.45
C ASN A 321 -13.14 -22.64 -33.36
N GLU A 322 -13.75 -22.37 -32.20
CA GLU A 322 -15.17 -22.55 -31.95
C GLU A 322 -15.71 -21.40 -31.12
N ASP A 323 -17.02 -21.16 -31.18
CA ASP A 323 -17.67 -20.18 -30.33
C ASP A 323 -17.60 -20.62 -28.85
N PRO A 324 -16.91 -19.89 -27.93
CA PRO A 324 -16.79 -20.31 -26.55
C PRO A 324 -18.09 -20.16 -25.74
N MET A 325 -19.09 -19.43 -26.26
CA MET A 325 -20.34 -19.13 -25.55
C MET A 325 -21.56 -19.16 -26.47
N PRO A 326 -21.79 -20.28 -27.21
CA PRO A 326 -22.78 -20.32 -28.26
C PRO A 326 -24.22 -20.06 -27.78
N TYR A 327 -24.53 -20.47 -26.55
CA TYR A 327 -25.84 -20.21 -25.94
C TYR A 327 -26.07 -18.73 -25.63
N VAL A 328 -25.08 -18.06 -25.05
CA VAL A 328 -25.16 -16.62 -24.70
C VAL A 328 -25.23 -15.79 -25.99
N HIS A 329 -24.39 -16.07 -26.97
CA HIS A 329 -24.41 -15.37 -28.26
C HIS A 329 -25.75 -15.56 -28.97
N LYS A 330 -26.35 -16.75 -28.90
CA LYS A 330 -27.69 -17.00 -29.42
C LYS A 330 -28.77 -16.14 -28.72
N LEU A 331 -28.70 -15.97 -27.40
CA LEU A 331 -29.60 -15.08 -26.65
C LEU A 331 -29.41 -13.61 -27.07
N MET A 332 -28.15 -13.18 -27.23
CA MET A 332 -27.81 -11.82 -27.67
C MET A 332 -28.30 -11.48 -29.08
N GLN A 333 -28.56 -12.46 -29.93
CA GLN A 333 -29.11 -12.28 -31.26
C GLN A 333 -30.62 -11.97 -31.29
N GLY A 334 -31.25 -11.76 -30.14
CA GLY A 334 -32.65 -11.33 -30.05
C GLY A 334 -33.64 -12.49 -30.09
N GLN A 335 -33.48 -13.46 -29.18
CA GLN A 335 -34.50 -14.51 -28.97
C GLN A 335 -35.80 -13.97 -28.40
N GLU A 336 -36.91 -14.61 -28.67
CA GLU A 336 -38.22 -14.24 -28.11
C GLU A 336 -38.14 -14.12 -26.57
N ASN A 337 -38.76 -13.11 -26.01
CA ASN A 337 -38.76 -12.78 -24.58
C ASN A 337 -37.35 -12.57 -23.95
N THR A 338 -36.37 -12.20 -24.76
CA THR A 338 -35.00 -11.94 -24.29
C THR A 338 -34.63 -10.48 -24.55
N ILE A 339 -34.07 -9.83 -23.52
CA ILE A 339 -33.40 -8.51 -23.63
C ILE A 339 -31.94 -8.73 -23.28
N SER A 340 -31.04 -8.28 -24.12
CA SER A 340 -29.59 -8.37 -23.91
C SER A 340 -28.92 -7.02 -24.07
N GLY A 341 -27.75 -6.87 -23.46
CA GLY A 341 -26.97 -5.64 -23.58
C GLY A 341 -25.60 -5.79 -22.92
N GLN A 342 -24.76 -4.79 -23.09
CA GLN A 342 -23.46 -4.67 -22.44
C GLN A 342 -23.63 -3.96 -21.11
N LEU A 343 -23.16 -4.55 -20.03
CA LEU A 343 -23.14 -3.95 -18.70
C LEU A 343 -21.71 -3.54 -18.35
N THR A 344 -21.50 -2.26 -18.13
CA THR A 344 -20.23 -1.76 -17.58
C THR A 344 -20.34 -1.70 -16.06
N VAL A 345 -19.49 -2.44 -15.37
CA VAL A 345 -19.43 -2.43 -13.91
C VAL A 345 -18.41 -1.40 -13.43
N SER A 346 -18.70 -0.76 -12.29
CA SER A 346 -17.84 0.26 -11.69
C SER A 346 -16.59 -0.30 -11.01
N THR A 347 -16.54 -1.61 -10.84
CA THR A 347 -15.48 -2.29 -10.07
C THR A 347 -14.49 -2.97 -10.98
N PHE A 348 -13.20 -2.76 -10.74
CA PHE A 348 -12.11 -3.40 -11.45
C PHE A 348 -11.41 -4.43 -10.56
N GLY A 349 -11.03 -5.58 -11.13
CA GLY A 349 -10.15 -6.53 -10.47
C GLY A 349 -10.76 -7.26 -9.27
N GLY A 350 -11.98 -7.75 -9.36
CA GLY A 350 -12.72 -8.40 -8.28
C GLY A 350 -13.64 -7.41 -7.56
N GLY A 351 -14.15 -7.78 -6.38
CA GLY A 351 -15.06 -6.93 -5.63
C GLY A 351 -16.53 -7.08 -6.03
N THR A 352 -16.95 -8.29 -6.38
CA THR A 352 -18.35 -8.66 -6.74
C THR A 352 -19.39 -8.10 -5.77
N ALA A 353 -19.07 -8.02 -4.46
CA ALA A 353 -19.94 -7.43 -3.47
C ALA A 353 -20.28 -5.95 -3.73
N ASN A 354 -19.45 -5.22 -4.45
CA ASN A 354 -19.73 -3.84 -4.85
C ASN A 354 -20.73 -3.80 -6.02
N THR A 355 -20.56 -4.68 -7.02
CA THR A 355 -21.52 -4.82 -8.12
C THR A 355 -22.88 -5.31 -7.62
N GLU A 356 -22.86 -6.23 -6.64
CA GLU A 356 -24.06 -6.71 -5.94
C GLU A 356 -24.77 -5.55 -5.20
N LEU A 357 -24.00 -4.69 -4.52
CA LEU A 357 -24.53 -3.48 -3.88
C LEU A 357 -25.23 -2.58 -4.90
N GLU A 358 -24.55 -2.23 -6.01
CA GLU A 358 -25.11 -1.36 -7.05
C GLU A 358 -26.42 -1.92 -7.61
N PHE A 359 -26.48 -3.23 -7.83
CA PHE A 359 -27.71 -3.89 -8.28
C PHE A 359 -28.82 -3.84 -7.23
N LEU A 360 -28.51 -4.12 -5.97
CA LEU A 360 -29.52 -4.20 -4.91
C LEU A 360 -30.03 -2.83 -4.45
N THR A 361 -29.19 -1.80 -4.49
CA THR A 361 -29.55 -0.47 -3.96
C THR A 361 -29.85 0.55 -5.05
N GLY A 362 -29.35 0.36 -6.25
CA GLY A 362 -29.36 1.38 -7.29
C GLY A 362 -28.30 2.48 -7.09
N ASP A 363 -27.56 2.44 -5.99
CA ASP A 363 -26.51 3.41 -5.69
C ASP A 363 -25.23 3.07 -6.49
N SER A 364 -24.46 4.10 -6.87
CA SER A 364 -23.23 3.88 -7.63
C SER A 364 -21.99 3.92 -6.74
N MET A 365 -21.09 2.96 -6.96
CA MET A 365 -19.75 2.97 -6.38
C MET A 365 -18.89 4.18 -6.81
N ALA A 366 -19.30 4.91 -7.86
CA ALA A 366 -18.57 6.10 -8.33
C ALA A 366 -18.49 7.22 -7.27
N PHE A 367 -19.42 7.24 -6.31
CA PHE A 367 -19.45 8.21 -5.21
C PHE A 367 -18.72 7.74 -3.96
N LEU A 368 -18.25 6.50 -3.93
CA LEU A 368 -17.52 5.92 -2.81
C LEU A 368 -16.00 5.94 -3.10
N PRO A 369 -15.16 5.84 -2.06
CA PRO A 369 -13.74 5.74 -2.25
C PRO A 369 -13.37 4.58 -3.17
N TYR A 370 -12.44 4.86 -4.08
CA TYR A 370 -12.03 3.89 -5.08
C TYR A 370 -11.57 2.57 -4.42
N ASN A 371 -12.00 1.46 -5.02
CA ASN A 371 -11.62 0.09 -4.62
C ASN A 371 -11.93 -0.27 -3.14
N CYS A 372 -12.81 0.47 -2.47
CA CYS A 372 -13.30 0.07 -1.14
C CYS A 372 -14.29 -1.09 -1.27
N SER A 373 -14.40 -1.89 -0.22
CA SER A 373 -15.49 -2.85 -0.08
C SER A 373 -16.65 -2.17 0.66
N ALA A 374 -17.68 -1.76 -0.06
CA ALA A 374 -18.80 -1.04 0.53
C ALA A 374 -19.50 -1.86 1.63
N TYR A 375 -19.67 -3.16 1.44
CA TYR A 375 -20.25 -4.07 2.43
C TYR A 375 -19.49 -4.09 3.77
N GLN A 376 -18.19 -3.91 3.73
CA GLN A 376 -17.33 -3.93 4.93
C GLN A 376 -17.23 -2.56 5.58
N VAL A 377 -17.21 -1.50 4.78
CA VAL A 377 -16.88 -0.15 5.26
C VAL A 377 -18.14 0.68 5.52
N PHE A 378 -19.12 0.65 4.62
CA PHE A 378 -20.23 1.60 4.60
C PHE A 378 -21.56 1.01 5.05
N ILE A 379 -21.86 -0.26 4.75
CA ILE A 379 -23.15 -0.86 5.13
C ILE A 379 -23.10 -1.28 6.60
N LYS A 380 -23.72 -0.47 7.46
CA LYS A 380 -23.73 -0.65 8.93
C LYS A 380 -25.14 -0.79 9.53
N SER A 381 -26.17 -0.52 8.74
CA SER A 381 -27.57 -0.55 9.15
C SER A 381 -28.46 -0.87 7.96
N GLU A 382 -29.75 -1.06 8.22
CA GLU A 382 -30.77 -1.16 7.17
C GLU A 382 -30.77 0.10 6.29
N MET A 383 -30.96 -0.09 5.00
CA MET A 383 -31.10 0.96 4.00
C MET A 383 -32.08 0.52 2.92
N PRO A 384 -32.75 1.46 2.22
CA PRO A 384 -33.61 1.13 1.10
C PRO A 384 -32.87 0.31 0.04
N ASN A 385 -33.48 -0.76 -0.42
CA ASN A 385 -32.89 -1.65 -1.41
C ASN A 385 -34.00 -2.43 -2.14
N LEU A 386 -33.64 -3.12 -3.25
CA LEU A 386 -34.57 -3.87 -4.07
C LEU A 386 -35.36 -4.90 -3.25
N THR A 387 -34.70 -5.63 -2.38
CA THR A 387 -35.34 -6.71 -1.60
C THR A 387 -36.28 -6.18 -0.55
N SER A 388 -35.94 -5.08 0.12
CA SER A 388 -36.88 -4.41 1.05
C SER A 388 -38.09 -3.83 0.33
N GLY A 389 -37.91 -3.35 -0.90
CA GLY A 389 -39.01 -2.92 -1.77
C GLY A 389 -39.93 -4.09 -2.16
N LEU A 390 -39.35 -5.21 -2.57
CA LEU A 390 -40.12 -6.42 -2.91
C LEU A 390 -40.85 -7.02 -1.70
N ASP A 391 -40.23 -7.04 -0.53
CA ASP A 391 -40.82 -7.46 0.73
C ASP A 391 -42.08 -6.63 1.04
N SER A 392 -42.04 -5.33 0.83
CA SER A 392 -43.21 -4.43 1.02
C SER A 392 -44.34 -4.72 0.05
N LEU A 393 -44.09 -5.37 -1.07
CA LEU A 393 -45.07 -5.83 -2.06
C LEU A 393 -45.53 -7.26 -1.81
N GLY A 394 -45.13 -7.91 -0.72
CA GLY A 394 -45.53 -9.26 -0.33
C GLY A 394 -44.68 -10.38 -0.93
N TYR A 395 -43.52 -10.09 -1.54
CA TYR A 395 -42.60 -11.10 -1.99
C TYR A 395 -41.86 -11.72 -0.81
N GLN A 396 -41.53 -13.00 -0.94
CA GLN A 396 -40.53 -13.64 -0.10
C GLN A 396 -39.16 -13.57 -0.80
N THR A 397 -38.17 -13.08 -0.10
CA THR A 397 -36.82 -12.88 -0.61
C THR A 397 -35.85 -13.93 -0.05
N ALA A 398 -34.91 -14.38 -0.85
CA ALA A 398 -33.87 -15.31 -0.42
C ALA A 398 -32.59 -15.09 -1.24
N ALA A 399 -31.44 -15.22 -0.59
CA ALA A 399 -30.14 -15.19 -1.24
C ALA A 399 -29.40 -16.53 -1.07
N ILE A 400 -28.80 -17.02 -2.14
CA ILE A 400 -27.96 -18.22 -2.15
C ILE A 400 -26.57 -17.82 -2.64
N HIS A 401 -25.53 -18.10 -1.85
CA HIS A 401 -24.17 -17.81 -2.20
C HIS A 401 -23.27 -19.02 -1.89
N PRO A 402 -22.48 -19.53 -2.87
CA PRO A 402 -21.74 -20.79 -2.71
C PRO A 402 -20.45 -20.68 -1.87
N TYR A 403 -20.11 -19.51 -1.37
CA TYR A 403 -18.90 -19.27 -0.57
C TYR A 403 -19.23 -18.98 0.89
N LEU A 404 -18.20 -18.80 1.74
CA LEU A 404 -18.36 -18.56 3.17
C LEU A 404 -19.25 -17.33 3.45
N SER A 405 -20.28 -17.51 4.27
CA SER A 405 -21.25 -16.45 4.64
C SER A 405 -20.59 -15.24 5.30
N THR A 406 -19.48 -15.45 6.00
CA THR A 406 -18.73 -14.37 6.67
C THR A 406 -17.88 -13.53 5.71
N SER A 407 -17.63 -14.01 4.50
CA SER A 407 -16.84 -13.26 3.51
C SER A 407 -17.58 -12.02 3.07
N TRP A 408 -16.85 -10.91 2.92
CA TRP A 408 -17.41 -9.61 2.53
C TRP A 408 -18.46 -9.06 3.50
N ASN A 409 -18.49 -9.52 4.75
CA ASN A 409 -19.51 -9.14 5.73
C ASN A 409 -20.96 -9.49 5.32
N ARG A 410 -21.16 -10.47 4.42
CA ARG A 410 -22.46 -10.83 3.85
C ARG A 410 -23.52 -11.13 4.90
N THR A 411 -23.17 -11.88 5.93
CA THR A 411 -24.13 -12.22 7.02
C THR A 411 -24.84 -10.98 7.59
N ASN A 412 -24.10 -9.90 7.82
CA ASN A 412 -24.70 -8.67 8.33
C ASN A 412 -25.45 -7.90 7.24
N VAL A 413 -24.85 -7.78 6.05
CA VAL A 413 -25.44 -7.03 4.94
C VAL A 413 -26.74 -7.67 4.48
N TYR A 414 -26.79 -8.99 4.31
CA TYR A 414 -28.00 -9.69 3.92
C TYR A 414 -29.11 -9.51 4.97
N ARG A 415 -28.75 -9.55 6.24
CA ARG A 415 -29.73 -9.22 7.30
C ARG A 415 -30.24 -7.78 7.17
N PHE A 416 -29.40 -6.79 6.89
CA PHE A 416 -29.80 -5.40 6.69
C PHE A 416 -30.64 -5.20 5.43
N PHE A 417 -30.43 -6.03 4.42
CA PHE A 417 -31.17 -6.02 3.17
C PHE A 417 -32.40 -6.91 3.18
N ARG A 418 -32.67 -7.63 4.27
CA ARG A 418 -33.80 -8.56 4.41
C ARG A 418 -33.77 -9.71 3.40
N LEU A 419 -32.59 -10.29 3.19
CA LEU A 419 -32.32 -11.46 2.35
C LEU A 419 -32.17 -12.72 3.20
#